data_3336164362606d37e400735dcd17810e
#
_entry.id   3336164362606d37e400735dcd17810e
#
_cell.length_a   1.000
_cell.length_b   1.000
_cell.length_c   1.000
_cell.angle_alpha   90.00
_cell.angle_beta   90.00
_cell.angle_gamma   90.00
#
_symmetry.space_group_name_H-M   'P 1'
#
loop_
_entity.id
_entity.type
_entity.pdbx_description
1 polymer ?
#
loop_
_entity_poly.entity_id
_entity_poly.type
_entity_poly.pdbx_seq_one_letter_code
_entity_poly.pdbx_strand_id
1 'polypeptide(L)'
;MDVWVFGEGELRVIFLETERLVLRNLRAEDVGVMYDYRNNEVCARYQRGQTKERAEIAALVERRSKDVIGVDAPFMLAVALKESNEMVGEIVVMPKEDTISMGYTFSYHHHRRGYAFEALTALTALLHERYPDWDFVCFTEKENEPSRALLKKLGYRDMGYAPRKESEVFGKWLKAETEEEILRAVAVPPERSCE
;
A
#
# COMPACT_ATOMS: atom_id res chain seq x y z
N MET A 1 -6.11 4.55 20.61
CA MET A 1 -7.05 4.72 19.48
C MET A 1 -7.73 6.06 19.73
N ASP A 2 -7.11 7.10 19.18
CA ASP A 2 -7.64 8.46 19.38
C ASP A 2 -8.67 8.74 18.29
N VAL A 3 -9.94 8.67 18.70
CA VAL A 3 -11.08 9.03 17.87
C VAL A 3 -11.30 10.53 18.04
N TRP A 4 -10.90 11.33 17.07
CA TRP A 4 -11.22 12.75 17.07
C TRP A 4 -12.57 12.97 16.37
N VAL A 5 -13.55 13.47 17.13
CA VAL A 5 -14.85 13.87 16.60
C VAL A 5 -14.77 15.34 16.21
N PHE A 6 -14.84 15.65 14.92
CA PHE A 6 -15.04 16.99 14.43
C PHE A 6 -16.42 17.10 13.77
N GLY A 7 -17.33 17.87 14.37
CA GLY A 7 -18.58 18.45 13.83
C GLY A 7 -19.52 17.55 13.02
N GLU A 8 -20.79 17.53 13.47
CA GLU A 8 -22.01 16.99 12.84
C GLU A 8 -21.86 15.82 11.82
N GLY A 9 -22.00 14.58 12.30
CA GLY A 9 -22.59 13.48 11.53
C GLY A 9 -21.70 12.36 11.04
N GLU A 10 -20.40 12.51 10.86
CA GLU A 10 -19.52 11.41 10.41
C GLU A 10 -18.37 11.16 11.39
N LEU A 11 -18.26 9.92 11.84
CA LEU A 11 -17.10 9.45 12.61
C LEU A 11 -15.85 9.49 11.70
N ARG A 12 -15.06 10.52 11.86
CA ARG A 12 -13.77 10.66 11.15
C ARG A 12 -12.72 9.84 11.88
N VAL A 13 -12.44 8.65 11.41
CA VAL A 13 -11.39 7.81 11.98
C VAL A 13 -10.07 8.18 11.33
N ILE A 14 -9.18 8.83 12.10
CA ILE A 14 -7.77 9.01 11.77
C ILE A 14 -7.01 7.88 12.49
N PHE A 15 -6.31 7.07 11.75
CA PHE A 15 -5.56 5.94 12.30
C PHE A 15 -4.13 6.32 12.68
N LEU A 16 -3.54 7.26 11.94
CA LEU A 16 -2.15 7.63 12.09
C LEU A 16 -1.93 9.05 11.58
N GLU A 17 -1.15 9.83 12.33
CA GLU A 17 -0.68 11.14 11.92
C GLU A 17 0.85 11.15 11.84
N THR A 18 1.38 11.87 10.85
CA THR A 18 2.79 12.15 10.69
C THR A 18 3.04 13.67 10.78
N GLU A 19 4.22 14.12 10.41
CA GLU A 19 4.50 15.56 10.34
C GLU A 19 3.57 16.29 9.37
N ARG A 20 3.37 15.73 8.16
CA ARG A 20 2.65 16.38 7.06
C ARG A 20 1.37 15.66 6.63
N LEU A 21 1.14 14.43 7.09
CA LEU A 21 0.09 13.56 6.57
C LEU A 21 -0.81 13.02 7.67
N VAL A 22 -2.03 12.67 7.26
CA VAL A 22 -2.95 11.84 8.02
C VAL A 22 -3.30 10.60 7.19
N LEU A 23 -3.32 9.43 7.84
CA LEU A 23 -3.82 8.18 7.27
C LEU A 23 -5.20 7.91 7.88
N ARG A 24 -6.21 7.85 7.04
CA ARG A 24 -7.61 7.80 7.43
C ARG A 24 -8.44 6.88 6.52
N ASN A 25 -9.68 6.65 6.90
CA ASN A 25 -10.63 6.00 6.00
C ASN A 25 -10.83 6.82 4.71
N LEU A 26 -11.19 6.10 3.65
CA LEU A 26 -11.67 6.72 2.40
C LEU A 26 -13.00 7.44 2.65
N ARG A 27 -13.25 8.51 1.88
CA ARG A 27 -14.45 9.35 1.94
C ARG A 27 -14.99 9.62 0.54
N ALA A 28 -16.26 10.00 0.46
CA ALA A 28 -16.91 10.30 -0.82
C ALA A 28 -16.18 11.39 -1.61
N GLU A 29 -15.59 12.38 -0.92
CA GLU A 29 -14.80 13.46 -1.54
C GLU A 29 -13.54 12.96 -2.24
N ASP A 30 -13.00 11.81 -1.82
CA ASP A 30 -11.77 11.23 -2.38
C ASP A 30 -11.99 10.64 -3.79
N VAL A 31 -13.23 10.33 -4.17
CA VAL A 31 -13.58 9.71 -5.47
C VAL A 31 -13.01 10.48 -6.65
N GLY A 32 -13.07 11.82 -6.61
CA GLY A 32 -12.56 12.66 -7.69
C GLY A 32 -11.04 12.54 -7.87
N VAL A 33 -10.31 12.60 -6.78
CA VAL A 33 -8.85 12.48 -6.75
C VAL A 33 -8.41 11.06 -7.14
N MET A 34 -9.10 10.03 -6.65
CA MET A 34 -8.84 8.64 -7.03
C MET A 34 -9.08 8.40 -8.51
N TYR A 35 -10.17 8.94 -9.05
CA TYR A 35 -10.49 8.84 -10.48
C TYR A 35 -9.41 9.49 -11.34
N ASP A 36 -8.91 10.67 -10.95
CA ASP A 36 -7.86 11.38 -11.67
C ASP A 36 -6.57 10.54 -11.74
N TYR A 37 -5.98 10.20 -10.59
CA TYR A 37 -4.68 9.51 -10.62
C TYR A 37 -4.74 8.05 -11.10
N ARG A 38 -5.85 7.34 -10.91
CA ARG A 38 -6.01 5.96 -11.41
C ARG A 38 -6.13 5.90 -12.94
N ASN A 39 -6.58 6.99 -13.57
CA ASN A 39 -6.65 7.14 -15.03
C ASN A 39 -5.41 7.82 -15.62
N ASN A 40 -4.49 8.31 -14.79
CA ASN A 40 -3.24 8.87 -15.25
C ASN A 40 -2.22 7.76 -15.56
N GLU A 41 -1.61 7.79 -16.75
CA GLU A 41 -0.69 6.76 -17.23
C GLU A 41 0.52 6.55 -16.31
N VAL A 42 1.03 7.63 -15.70
CA VAL A 42 2.18 7.57 -14.79
C VAL A 42 1.85 6.78 -13.52
N CYS A 43 0.64 7.00 -12.97
CA CYS A 43 0.19 6.33 -11.75
C CYS A 43 -0.30 4.91 -12.02
N ALA A 44 -0.97 4.69 -13.15
CA ALA A 44 -1.59 3.41 -13.50
C ALA A 44 -0.63 2.38 -14.09
N ARG A 45 0.56 2.80 -14.53
CA ARG A 45 1.50 1.99 -15.32
C ARG A 45 1.80 0.61 -14.72
N TYR A 46 1.93 0.53 -13.40
CA TYR A 46 2.29 -0.70 -12.69
C TYR A 46 1.18 -1.20 -11.76
N GLN A 47 -0.05 -0.70 -11.94
CA GLN A 47 -1.19 -1.08 -11.13
C GLN A 47 -2.02 -2.17 -11.81
N ARG A 48 -1.98 -3.38 -11.27
CA ARG A 48 -2.74 -4.52 -11.80
C ARG A 48 -4.13 -4.56 -11.16
N GLY A 49 -5.17 -4.71 -12.00
CA GLY A 49 -6.55 -4.91 -11.52
C GLY A 49 -7.19 -3.75 -10.77
N GLN A 50 -6.60 -2.55 -10.86
CA GLN A 50 -7.16 -1.36 -10.24
C GLN A 50 -8.33 -0.84 -11.07
N THR A 51 -9.50 -0.66 -10.42
CA THR A 51 -10.67 -0.09 -11.11
C THR A 51 -10.44 1.38 -11.49
N LYS A 52 -10.90 1.74 -12.69
CA LYS A 52 -10.74 3.09 -13.29
C LYS A 52 -12.06 3.80 -13.53
N GLU A 53 -13.16 3.06 -13.55
CA GLU A 53 -14.49 3.63 -13.77
C GLU A 53 -14.96 4.41 -12.52
N ARG A 54 -15.48 5.63 -12.73
CA ARG A 54 -15.86 6.52 -11.62
C ARG A 54 -16.91 5.91 -10.69
N ALA A 55 -17.89 5.20 -11.24
CA ALA A 55 -18.94 4.54 -10.46
C ALA A 55 -18.37 3.38 -9.61
N GLU A 56 -17.43 2.63 -10.15
CA GLU A 56 -16.76 1.54 -9.43
C GLU A 56 -15.82 2.07 -8.33
N ILE A 57 -15.15 3.21 -8.56
CA ILE A 57 -14.35 3.89 -7.56
C ILE A 57 -15.24 4.39 -6.42
N ALA A 58 -16.41 4.97 -6.72
CA ALA A 58 -17.37 5.41 -5.70
C ALA A 58 -17.84 4.22 -4.85
N ALA A 59 -18.21 3.11 -5.47
CA ALA A 59 -18.60 1.88 -4.78
C ALA A 59 -17.44 1.28 -3.95
N LEU A 60 -16.20 1.38 -4.42
CA LEU A 60 -15.01 0.98 -3.67
C LEU A 60 -14.83 1.85 -2.43
N VAL A 61 -14.92 3.16 -2.59
CA VAL A 61 -14.79 4.14 -1.49
C VAL A 61 -15.85 3.88 -0.42
N GLU A 62 -17.11 3.71 -0.81
CA GLU A 62 -18.20 3.38 0.12
C GLU A 62 -17.91 2.11 0.90
N ARG A 63 -17.54 1.03 0.20
CA ARG A 63 -17.22 -0.26 0.83
C ARG A 63 -16.05 -0.18 1.80
N ARG A 64 -15.03 0.64 1.49
CA ARG A 64 -13.80 0.77 2.27
C ARG A 64 -13.81 1.91 3.29
N SER A 65 -14.88 2.70 3.33
CA SER A 65 -15.00 3.85 4.27
C SER A 65 -15.05 3.45 5.75
N LYS A 66 -15.26 2.17 6.04
CA LYS A 66 -15.33 1.59 7.39
C LYS A 66 -14.21 0.59 7.68
N ASP A 67 -13.21 0.52 6.83
CA ASP A 67 -12.05 -0.34 7.07
C ASP A 67 -11.35 0.02 8.38
N VAL A 68 -10.81 -0.98 9.05
CA VAL A 68 -10.05 -0.83 10.29
C VAL A 68 -8.66 -1.42 10.10
N ILE A 69 -7.68 -0.88 10.82
CA ILE A 69 -6.32 -1.43 10.82
C ILE A 69 -6.32 -2.74 11.62
N GLY A 70 -5.98 -3.83 10.92
CA GLY A 70 -5.92 -5.16 11.49
C GLY A 70 -5.24 -6.16 10.55
N VAL A 71 -5.24 -7.43 10.95
CA VAL A 71 -4.69 -8.53 10.15
C VAL A 71 -5.74 -9.58 9.77
N ASP A 72 -6.99 -9.36 10.15
CA ASP A 72 -8.10 -10.29 9.88
C ASP A 72 -8.62 -10.17 8.42
N ALA A 73 -8.46 -9.00 7.81
CA ALA A 73 -8.90 -8.74 6.44
C ALA A 73 -8.08 -7.63 5.78
N PRO A 74 -8.00 -7.62 4.43
CA PRO A 74 -7.41 -6.51 3.70
C PRO A 74 -8.14 -5.18 3.97
N PHE A 75 -7.41 -4.10 4.15
CA PHE A 75 -7.95 -2.76 4.36
C PHE A 75 -7.27 -1.71 3.48
N MET A 76 -7.95 -0.59 3.27
CA MET A 76 -7.47 0.52 2.46
C MET A 76 -7.53 1.84 3.24
N LEU A 77 -6.46 2.62 3.13
CA LEU A 77 -6.32 3.92 3.76
C LEU A 77 -6.12 5.02 2.71
N ALA A 78 -6.79 6.13 2.90
CA ALA A 78 -6.42 7.38 2.26
C ALA A 78 -5.21 7.98 2.96
N VAL A 79 -4.25 8.45 2.19
CA VAL A 79 -3.17 9.33 2.64
C VAL A 79 -3.55 10.74 2.26
N ALA A 80 -3.69 11.64 3.23
CA ALA A 80 -4.11 13.01 2.99
C ALA A 80 -3.16 14.01 3.66
N LEU A 81 -3.11 15.23 3.13
CA LEU A 81 -2.35 16.32 3.73
C LEU A 81 -3.00 16.73 5.07
N LYS A 82 -2.19 16.88 6.10
CA LYS A 82 -2.65 17.21 7.46
C LYS A 82 -3.36 18.57 7.51
N GLU A 83 -2.86 19.55 6.78
CA GLU A 83 -3.38 20.92 6.77
C GLU A 83 -4.72 21.06 6.03
N SER A 84 -4.84 20.48 4.83
CA SER A 84 -6.00 20.63 3.96
C SER A 84 -6.96 19.45 3.95
N ASN A 85 -6.52 18.30 4.49
CA ASN A 85 -7.19 17.00 4.37
C ASN A 85 -7.39 16.52 2.91
N GLU A 86 -6.71 17.14 1.95
CA GLU A 86 -6.67 16.73 0.55
C GLU A 86 -5.98 15.38 0.42
N MET A 87 -6.64 14.43 -0.24
CA MET A 87 -6.06 13.11 -0.50
C MET A 87 -4.93 13.22 -1.52
N VAL A 88 -3.77 12.64 -1.19
CA VAL A 88 -2.58 12.60 -2.05
C VAL A 88 -2.24 11.20 -2.55
N GLY A 89 -2.91 10.18 -2.02
CA GLY A 89 -2.70 8.79 -2.41
C GLY A 89 -3.48 7.80 -1.55
N GLU A 90 -3.31 6.53 -1.86
CA GLU A 90 -3.91 5.41 -1.15
C GLU A 90 -2.88 4.34 -0.81
N ILE A 91 -3.11 3.62 0.29
CA ILE A 91 -2.35 2.42 0.66
C ILE A 91 -3.36 1.29 0.91
N VAL A 92 -3.12 0.14 0.28
CA VAL A 92 -3.84 -1.11 0.54
C VAL A 92 -2.92 -2.01 1.33
N VAL A 93 -3.41 -2.53 2.45
CA VAL A 93 -2.70 -3.53 3.25
C VAL A 93 -3.40 -4.87 3.09
N MET A 94 -2.64 -5.88 2.78
CA MET A 94 -3.12 -7.24 2.47
C MET A 94 -2.43 -8.24 3.40
N PRO A 95 -3.01 -8.49 4.59
CA PRO A 95 -2.54 -9.55 5.47
C PRO A 95 -2.93 -10.91 4.90
N LYS A 96 -2.04 -11.87 4.96
CA LYS A 96 -2.26 -13.26 4.55
C LYS A 96 -1.23 -14.19 5.17
N GLU A 97 -1.67 -15.24 5.87
CA GLU A 97 -0.79 -16.32 6.38
C GLU A 97 0.45 -15.79 7.11
N ASP A 98 0.23 -14.95 8.12
CA ASP A 98 1.26 -14.28 8.93
C ASP A 98 2.22 -13.37 8.14
N THR A 99 1.85 -12.98 6.90
CA THR A 99 2.57 -12.00 6.10
C THR A 99 1.73 -10.75 5.84
N ILE A 100 2.35 -9.59 5.83
CA ILE A 100 1.74 -8.32 5.46
C ILE A 100 2.36 -7.84 4.15
N SER A 101 1.52 -7.66 3.13
CA SER A 101 1.89 -7.02 1.88
C SER A 101 1.22 -5.66 1.74
N MET A 102 1.88 -4.71 1.10
CA MET A 102 1.33 -3.38 0.88
C MET A 102 1.41 -2.99 -0.59
N GLY A 103 0.27 -2.52 -1.14
CA GLY A 103 0.20 -1.81 -2.40
C GLY A 103 -0.07 -0.32 -2.15
N TYR A 104 0.41 0.55 -3.02
CA TYR A 104 0.18 1.99 -2.88
C TYR A 104 0.16 2.69 -4.22
N THR A 105 -0.63 3.75 -4.31
CA THR A 105 -0.66 4.68 -5.43
C THR A 105 -0.71 6.10 -4.89
N PHE A 106 0.17 6.96 -5.36
CA PHE A 106 0.19 8.38 -5.03
C PHE A 106 -0.12 9.20 -6.28
N SER A 107 -0.92 10.24 -6.12
CA SER A 107 -1.25 11.17 -7.20
C SER A 107 0.01 11.80 -7.79
N TYR A 108 0.10 11.84 -9.11
CA TYR A 108 1.21 12.42 -9.84
C TYR A 108 1.43 13.91 -9.51
N HIS A 109 0.39 14.62 -9.07
CA HIS A 109 0.49 16.00 -8.59
C HIS A 109 1.37 16.15 -7.34
N HIS A 110 1.56 15.05 -6.60
CA HIS A 110 2.27 15.02 -5.33
C HIS A 110 3.54 14.15 -5.36
N HIS A 111 3.97 13.69 -6.53
CA HIS A 111 5.20 12.92 -6.66
C HIS A 111 6.44 13.73 -6.24
N ARG A 112 7.49 13.02 -5.82
CA ARG A 112 8.79 13.59 -5.43
C ARG A 112 8.80 14.51 -4.21
N ARG A 113 7.70 14.56 -3.45
CA ARG A 113 7.59 15.33 -2.19
C ARG A 113 7.90 14.51 -0.94
N GLY A 114 8.21 13.22 -1.09
CA GLY A 114 8.51 12.30 0.01
C GLY A 114 7.30 11.73 0.75
N TYR A 115 6.09 12.04 0.35
CA TYR A 115 4.86 11.61 1.02
C TYR A 115 4.71 10.08 1.10
N ALA A 116 5.03 9.36 0.03
CA ALA A 116 4.99 7.90 0.05
C ALA A 116 5.95 7.31 1.09
N PHE A 117 7.17 7.83 1.17
CA PHE A 117 8.16 7.40 2.16
C PHE A 117 7.69 7.68 3.59
N GLU A 118 7.17 8.88 3.85
CA GLU A 118 6.68 9.29 5.17
C GLU A 118 5.50 8.43 5.63
N ALA A 119 4.48 8.27 4.78
CA ALA A 119 3.28 7.49 5.09
C ALA A 119 3.61 6.01 5.33
N LEU A 120 4.37 5.39 4.42
CA LEU A 120 4.72 3.98 4.53
C LEU A 120 5.68 3.69 5.69
N THR A 121 6.60 4.60 6.02
CA THR A 121 7.47 4.46 7.21
C THR A 121 6.61 4.39 8.48
N ALA A 122 5.70 5.34 8.64
CA ALA A 122 4.87 5.41 9.83
C ALA A 122 3.88 4.22 9.92
N LEU A 123 3.23 3.87 8.82
CA LEU A 123 2.30 2.73 8.79
C LEU A 123 3.01 1.40 9.03
N THR A 124 4.18 1.18 8.42
CA THR A 124 4.95 -0.04 8.61
C THR A 124 5.42 -0.19 10.06
N ALA A 125 5.85 0.90 10.69
CA ALA A 125 6.24 0.91 12.10
C ALA A 125 5.05 0.57 13.01
N LEU A 126 3.88 1.19 12.79
CA LEU A 126 2.66 0.91 13.54
C LEU A 126 2.21 -0.55 13.42
N LEU A 127 2.24 -1.09 12.19
CA LEU A 127 1.86 -2.49 11.96
C LEU A 127 2.84 -3.46 12.62
N HIS A 128 4.14 -3.21 12.55
CA HIS A 128 5.13 -4.05 13.21
C HIS A 128 5.05 -3.97 14.74
N GLU A 129 4.77 -2.80 15.31
CA GLU A 129 4.54 -2.66 16.75
C GLU A 129 3.32 -3.46 17.23
N ARG A 130 2.23 -3.48 16.44
CA ARG A 130 1.01 -4.22 16.77
C ARG A 130 1.10 -5.72 16.50
N TYR A 131 1.85 -6.08 15.47
CA TYR A 131 1.97 -7.46 14.95
C TYR A 131 3.44 -7.83 14.76
N PRO A 132 4.23 -7.93 15.84
CA PRO A 132 5.69 -8.14 15.75
C PRO A 132 6.07 -9.49 15.16
N ASP A 133 5.16 -10.47 15.22
CA ASP A 133 5.37 -11.82 14.68
C ASP A 133 4.95 -11.97 13.21
N TRP A 134 4.59 -10.86 12.54
CA TRP A 134 4.20 -10.88 11.13
C TRP A 134 5.36 -10.44 10.24
N ASP A 135 5.55 -11.19 9.15
CA ASP A 135 6.54 -10.90 8.13
C ASP A 135 6.04 -9.83 7.16
N PHE A 136 6.91 -8.96 6.68
CA PHE A 136 6.54 -7.94 5.69
C PHE A 136 7.13 -8.32 4.34
N VAL A 137 6.26 -8.64 3.37
CA VAL A 137 6.65 -9.10 2.03
C VAL A 137 5.92 -8.28 0.98
N CYS A 138 6.65 -7.52 0.19
CA CYS A 138 6.11 -6.71 -0.89
C CYS A 138 6.57 -7.21 -2.26
N PHE A 139 5.73 -7.00 -3.26
CA PHE A 139 5.98 -7.39 -4.64
C PHE A 139 5.93 -6.16 -5.54
N THR A 140 6.81 -6.11 -6.53
CA THR A 140 6.78 -5.05 -7.55
C THR A 140 7.27 -5.56 -8.88
N GLU A 141 6.83 -4.94 -9.96
CA GLU A 141 7.35 -5.25 -11.29
C GLU A 141 8.82 -4.83 -11.40
N LYS A 142 9.60 -5.59 -12.16
CA LYS A 142 11.05 -5.37 -12.35
C LYS A 142 11.36 -3.98 -12.88
N GLU A 143 10.49 -3.47 -13.74
CA GLU A 143 10.60 -2.16 -14.38
C GLU A 143 10.15 -1.01 -13.50
N ASN A 144 9.51 -1.30 -12.34
CA ASN A 144 9.01 -0.29 -11.40
C ASN A 144 10.14 0.23 -10.49
N GLU A 145 11.13 0.90 -11.10
CA GLU A 145 12.27 1.48 -10.39
C GLU A 145 11.88 2.40 -9.21
N PRO A 146 10.84 3.28 -9.33
CA PRO A 146 10.42 4.10 -8.21
C PRO A 146 9.98 3.30 -6.99
N SER A 147 9.20 2.23 -7.18
CA SER A 147 8.75 1.36 -6.09
C SER A 147 9.92 0.57 -5.47
N ARG A 148 10.81 0.02 -6.31
CA ARG A 148 12.00 -0.71 -5.86
C ARG A 148 12.91 0.19 -5.00
N ALA A 149 13.17 1.41 -5.45
CA ALA A 149 13.97 2.38 -4.71
C ALA A 149 13.30 2.77 -3.38
N LEU A 150 11.97 2.93 -3.37
CA LEU A 150 11.21 3.25 -2.17
C LEU A 150 11.26 2.11 -1.15
N LEU A 151 11.04 0.85 -1.57
CA LEU A 151 11.11 -0.31 -0.70
C LEU A 151 12.50 -0.47 -0.07
N LYS A 152 13.59 -0.30 -0.85
CA LYS A 152 14.96 -0.29 -0.32
C LYS A 152 15.16 0.82 0.72
N LYS A 153 14.66 2.02 0.45
CA LYS A 153 14.74 3.15 1.39
C LYS A 153 13.95 2.90 2.68
N LEU A 154 12.85 2.16 2.62
CA LEU A 154 12.05 1.71 3.77
C LEU A 154 12.73 0.58 4.58
N GLY A 155 13.89 0.10 4.14
CA GLY A 155 14.66 -0.96 4.80
C GLY A 155 14.20 -2.37 4.44
N TYR A 156 13.46 -2.54 3.34
CA TYR A 156 13.22 -3.86 2.79
C TYR A 156 14.46 -4.38 2.07
N ARG A 157 14.75 -5.66 2.26
CA ARG A 157 15.80 -6.37 1.54
C ARG A 157 15.27 -6.86 0.18
N ASP A 158 16.01 -6.64 -0.87
CA ASP A 158 15.75 -7.21 -2.20
C ASP A 158 16.07 -8.71 -2.15
N MET A 159 15.05 -9.54 -2.36
CA MET A 159 15.13 -11.00 -2.29
C MET A 159 15.31 -11.63 -3.67
N GLY A 160 15.18 -10.86 -4.73
CA GLY A 160 15.28 -11.30 -6.11
C GLY A 160 13.93 -11.43 -6.81
N TYR A 161 13.99 -11.93 -8.06
CA TYR A 161 12.82 -12.08 -8.92
C TYR A 161 12.19 -13.45 -8.76
N ALA A 162 10.88 -13.50 -8.50
CA ALA A 162 10.09 -14.73 -8.42
C ALA A 162 9.34 -14.97 -9.75
N PRO A 163 9.82 -15.89 -10.63
CA PRO A 163 9.26 -16.09 -11.97
C PRO A 163 7.77 -16.44 -12.00
N ARG A 164 7.30 -17.28 -11.06
CA ARG A 164 5.88 -17.65 -10.97
C ARG A 164 4.96 -16.51 -10.56
N LYS A 165 5.50 -15.46 -9.94
CA LYS A 165 4.75 -14.26 -9.53
C LYS A 165 4.98 -13.09 -10.50
N GLU A 166 5.90 -13.25 -11.46
CA GLU A 166 6.33 -12.20 -12.38
C GLU A 166 6.67 -10.89 -11.65
N SER A 167 7.35 -11.01 -10.50
CA SER A 167 7.61 -9.87 -9.61
C SER A 167 8.94 -10.00 -8.90
N GLU A 168 9.57 -8.87 -8.65
CA GLU A 168 10.62 -8.72 -7.65
C GLU A 168 10.02 -8.82 -6.25
N VAL A 169 10.69 -9.52 -5.36
CA VAL A 169 10.25 -9.76 -3.97
C VAL A 169 11.11 -8.96 -3.02
N PHE A 170 10.47 -8.27 -2.09
CA PHE A 170 11.11 -7.48 -1.05
C PHE A 170 10.63 -7.94 0.32
N GLY A 171 11.57 -8.25 1.22
CA GLY A 171 11.28 -8.76 2.56
C GLY A 171 11.83 -7.87 3.67
N LYS A 172 11.07 -7.75 4.76
CA LYS A 172 11.49 -7.03 5.97
C LYS A 172 10.97 -7.76 7.20
N TRP A 173 11.80 -7.89 8.24
CA TRP A 173 11.47 -8.63 9.47
C TRP A 173 10.95 -10.04 9.22
N LEU A 174 11.64 -10.78 8.33
CA LEU A 174 11.26 -12.13 7.94
C LEU A 174 11.64 -13.15 9.00
N LYS A 175 10.74 -14.09 9.28
CA LYS A 175 11.05 -15.35 9.94
C LYS A 175 11.91 -16.23 9.02
N ALA A 176 12.66 -17.15 9.60
CA ALA A 176 13.54 -18.04 8.83
C ALA A 176 12.76 -18.88 7.80
N GLU A 177 11.59 -19.38 8.17
CA GLU A 177 10.73 -20.18 7.31
C GLU A 177 10.24 -19.40 6.09
N THR A 178 9.77 -18.17 6.30
CA THR A 178 9.31 -17.27 5.22
C THR A 178 10.47 -16.88 4.29
N GLU A 179 11.64 -16.61 4.86
CA GLU A 179 12.84 -16.30 4.08
C GLU A 179 13.23 -17.47 3.18
N GLU A 180 13.25 -18.71 3.71
CA GLU A 180 13.54 -19.90 2.93
C GLU A 180 12.53 -20.14 1.80
N GLU A 181 11.23 -19.92 2.07
CA GLU A 181 10.19 -20.05 1.04
C GLU A 181 10.38 -19.05 -0.10
N ILE A 182 10.70 -17.79 0.23
CA ILE A 182 11.00 -16.77 -0.77
C ILE A 182 12.24 -17.17 -1.58
N LEU A 183 13.31 -17.58 -0.92
CA LEU A 183 14.55 -17.97 -1.60
C LEU A 183 14.32 -19.17 -2.54
N ARG A 184 13.49 -20.14 -2.16
CA ARG A 184 13.08 -21.22 -3.07
C ARG A 184 12.30 -20.70 -4.27
N ALA A 185 11.38 -19.74 -4.06
CA ALA A 185 10.56 -19.19 -5.13
C ALA A 185 11.36 -18.38 -6.16
N VAL A 186 12.42 -17.68 -5.73
CA VAL A 186 13.30 -16.90 -6.62
C VAL A 186 14.38 -17.76 -7.30
N ALA A 187 14.71 -18.92 -6.73
CA ALA A 187 15.67 -19.85 -7.30
C ALA A 187 15.11 -20.73 -8.46
N VAL A 188 13.78 -20.72 -8.65
CA VAL A 188 13.14 -21.49 -9.72
C VAL A 188 13.44 -20.84 -11.07
N PRO A 189 14.06 -21.53 -12.04
CA PRO A 189 14.23 -20.97 -13.38
C PRO A 189 12.85 -20.73 -14.02
N PRO A 190 12.72 -19.71 -14.90
CA PRO A 190 11.49 -19.54 -15.67
C PRO A 190 11.20 -20.83 -16.46
N GLU A 191 9.95 -21.28 -16.40
CA GLU A 191 9.53 -22.41 -17.23
C GLU A 191 9.85 -22.10 -18.68
N ARG A 192 10.59 -22.98 -19.36
CA ARG A 192 10.82 -22.84 -20.79
C ARG A 192 9.45 -22.93 -21.46
N SER A 193 9.02 -21.85 -22.10
CA SER A 193 7.90 -21.91 -23.04
C SER A 193 8.26 -22.98 -24.07
N CYS A 194 7.55 -24.09 -24.07
CA CYS A 194 7.57 -25.03 -25.18
C CYS A 194 7.01 -24.28 -26.39
N GLU A 195 7.89 -23.96 -27.34
CA GLU A 195 7.53 -23.58 -28.70
C GLU A 195 6.85 -24.78 -29.42
#